data_77a67639ddfd7c6f01bf95bec64f0616
#
_entry.id   77a67639ddfd7c6f01bf95bec64f0616
#
_cell.length_a   1.000
_cell.length_b   1.000
_cell.length_c   1.000
_cell.angle_alpha   90.00
_cell.angle_beta   90.00
_cell.angle_gamma   90.00
#
_symmetry.space_group_name_H-M   'P 1'
#
loop_
_entity.id
_entity.type
_entity.pdbx_description
1 polymer ?
#
loop_
_entity_poly.entity_id
_entity_poly.type
_entity_poly.pdbx_seq_one_letter_code
_entity_poly.pdbx_strand_id
1 'polypeptide(L)'
;MKQVKINKNYLLLKKWWENIDLTNYEKSYFNQEIISFNQQLFRLKEKKIRIGAYGKSGVGKSSVLNSLLKKDIFKTDIINGTTREIQAEEWKFKDQTLNSVELLDSPGFDFCDIKFPDKVYSSINHSDLILFIISGDLNRNELNEI
;
A
#
# COMPACT_ATOMS: atom_id res chain seq x y z
N MET A 1 21.55 -22.81 10.78
CA MET A 1 20.98 -21.98 9.69
C MET A 1 19.53 -22.45 9.46
N LYS A 2 18.53 -21.61 9.75
CA LYS A 2 17.12 -21.94 9.44
C LYS A 2 16.97 -21.92 7.92
N GLN A 3 16.64 -23.06 7.30
CA GLN A 3 16.24 -23.09 5.89
C GLN A 3 15.04 -22.15 5.72
N VAL A 4 15.24 -21.08 4.98
CA VAL A 4 14.16 -20.15 4.60
C VAL A 4 13.24 -20.93 3.67
N LYS A 5 12.10 -21.38 4.18
CA LYS A 5 11.09 -22.07 3.39
C LYS A 5 10.58 -21.07 2.34
N ILE A 6 11.06 -21.23 1.10
CA ILE A 6 10.71 -20.33 -0.01
C ILE A 6 9.19 -20.38 -0.20
N ASN A 7 8.58 -19.20 -0.35
CA ASN A 7 7.15 -19.09 -0.57
C ASN A 7 6.76 -19.74 -1.91
N LYS A 8 5.92 -20.78 -1.86
CA LYS A 8 5.45 -21.49 -3.06
C LYS A 8 4.79 -20.55 -4.08
N ASN A 9 4.02 -19.59 -3.59
CA ASN A 9 3.34 -18.62 -4.45
C ASN A 9 4.34 -17.72 -5.18
N TYR A 10 5.43 -17.30 -4.51
CA TYR A 10 6.51 -16.57 -5.16
C TYR A 10 7.11 -17.37 -6.33
N LEU A 11 7.40 -18.66 -6.13
CA LEU A 11 7.99 -19.48 -7.19
C LEU A 11 7.05 -19.64 -8.39
N LEU A 12 5.74 -19.79 -8.14
CA LEU A 12 4.73 -19.89 -9.20
C LEU A 12 4.61 -18.59 -9.98
N LEU A 13 4.48 -17.47 -9.29
CA LEU A 13 4.38 -16.14 -9.93
C LEU A 13 5.65 -15.77 -10.68
N LYS A 14 6.82 -16.06 -10.10
CA LYS A 14 8.10 -15.82 -10.76
C LYS A 14 8.21 -16.64 -12.06
N LYS A 15 7.90 -17.93 -12.02
CA LYS A 15 7.93 -18.80 -13.19
C LYS A 15 6.94 -18.33 -14.26
N TRP A 16 5.74 -17.90 -13.87
CA TRP A 16 4.76 -17.35 -14.80
C TRP A 16 5.29 -16.09 -15.46
N TRP A 17 5.85 -15.15 -14.68
CA TRP A 17 6.41 -13.90 -15.16
C TRP A 17 7.58 -14.10 -16.13
N GLU A 18 8.49 -15.04 -15.84
CA GLU A 18 9.63 -15.36 -16.69
C GLU A 18 9.23 -16.00 -18.04
N ASN A 19 8.02 -16.55 -18.13
CA ASN A 19 7.49 -17.14 -19.36
C ASN A 19 6.67 -16.15 -20.20
N ILE A 20 6.46 -14.91 -19.75
CA ILE A 20 5.79 -13.87 -20.53
C ILE A 20 6.83 -13.29 -21.51
N ASP A 21 6.57 -13.44 -22.79
CA ASP A 21 7.40 -12.83 -23.83
C ASP A 21 6.76 -11.50 -24.28
N LEU A 22 7.29 -10.40 -23.76
CA LEU A 22 6.87 -9.05 -24.14
C LEU A 22 7.78 -8.50 -25.22
N THR A 23 7.19 -7.95 -26.28
CA THR A 23 7.89 -7.18 -27.30
C THR A 23 8.51 -5.91 -26.71
N ASN A 24 9.48 -5.31 -27.42
CA ASN A 24 10.09 -4.05 -26.98
C ASN A 24 9.06 -2.91 -26.87
N TYR A 25 8.04 -2.91 -27.71
CA TYR A 25 6.95 -1.94 -27.66
C TYR A 25 6.13 -2.11 -26.39
N GLU A 26 5.69 -3.34 -26.07
CA GLU A 26 4.93 -3.64 -24.85
C GLU A 26 5.74 -3.34 -23.59
N LYS A 27 7.02 -3.68 -23.55
CA LYS A 27 7.92 -3.31 -22.45
C LYS A 27 8.01 -1.80 -22.23
N SER A 28 8.03 -1.02 -23.30
CA SER A 28 8.05 0.44 -23.17
C SER A 28 6.71 1.00 -22.71
N TYR A 29 5.61 0.41 -23.16
CA TYR A 29 4.25 0.83 -22.81
C TYR A 29 3.91 0.49 -21.34
N PHE A 30 4.26 -0.72 -20.90
CA PHE A 30 4.00 -1.20 -19.53
C PHE A 30 5.18 -1.03 -18.56
N ASN A 31 6.07 -0.10 -18.81
CA ASN A 31 7.29 0.05 -18.02
C ASN A 31 7.02 0.26 -16.52
N GLN A 32 6.03 1.08 -16.16
CA GLN A 32 5.66 1.38 -14.77
C GLN A 32 5.08 0.13 -14.07
N GLU A 33 4.21 -0.59 -14.75
CA GLU A 33 3.56 -1.82 -14.28
C GLU A 33 4.58 -2.93 -14.07
N ILE A 34 5.54 -3.07 -14.99
CA ILE A 34 6.65 -4.02 -14.88
C ILE A 34 7.50 -3.74 -13.64
N ILE A 35 7.83 -2.47 -13.40
CA ILE A 35 8.58 -2.05 -12.21
C ILE A 35 7.79 -2.37 -10.94
N SER A 36 6.52 -1.99 -10.91
CA SER A 36 5.63 -2.26 -9.77
C SER A 36 5.50 -3.74 -9.47
N PHE A 37 5.28 -4.57 -10.49
CA PHE A 37 5.17 -6.01 -10.36
C PHE A 37 6.46 -6.65 -9.84
N ASN A 38 7.63 -6.25 -10.33
CA ASN A 38 8.90 -6.74 -9.84
C ASN A 38 9.14 -6.37 -8.36
N GLN A 39 8.71 -5.18 -7.94
CA GLN A 39 8.76 -4.78 -6.53
C GLN A 39 7.84 -5.65 -5.66
N GLN A 40 6.63 -5.98 -6.14
CA GLN A 40 5.71 -6.89 -5.46
C GLN A 40 6.29 -8.31 -5.35
N LEU A 41 6.87 -8.84 -6.43
CA LEU A 41 7.57 -10.12 -6.40
C LEU A 41 8.71 -10.13 -5.39
N PHE A 42 9.48 -9.06 -5.31
CA PHE A 42 10.54 -8.93 -4.33
C PHE A 42 10.00 -8.95 -2.89
N ARG A 43 8.94 -8.19 -2.60
CA ARG A 43 8.29 -8.19 -1.28
C ARG A 43 7.78 -9.59 -0.91
N LEU A 44 7.13 -10.27 -1.86
CA LEU A 44 6.63 -11.64 -1.66
C LEU A 44 7.76 -12.64 -1.33
N LYS A 45 8.90 -12.51 -2.03
CA LYS A 45 10.11 -13.29 -1.74
C LYS A 45 10.63 -13.04 -0.33
N GLU A 46 10.70 -11.77 0.05
CA GLU A 46 11.19 -11.34 1.36
C GLU A 46 10.14 -11.49 2.47
N LYS A 47 8.93 -12.00 2.18
CA LYS A 47 7.81 -12.11 3.13
C LYS A 47 7.49 -10.76 3.79
N LYS A 48 7.49 -9.70 3.01
CA LYS A 48 7.13 -8.34 3.40
C LYS A 48 5.74 -8.03 2.89
N ILE A 49 4.96 -7.31 3.70
CA ILE A 49 3.63 -6.83 3.34
C ILE A 49 3.58 -5.32 3.55
N ARG A 50 2.91 -4.62 2.63
CA ARG A 50 2.56 -3.21 2.75
C ARG A 50 1.08 -3.05 3.00
N ILE A 51 0.74 -2.32 4.05
CA ILE A 51 -0.64 -1.99 4.42
C ILE A 51 -0.80 -0.48 4.29
N GLY A 52 -1.63 -0.04 3.35
CA GLY A 52 -1.90 1.38 3.12
C GLY A 52 -3.19 1.82 3.79
N ALA A 53 -3.17 2.98 4.48
CA ALA A 53 -4.35 3.61 5.05
C ALA A 53 -4.91 4.66 4.09
N TYR A 54 -6.19 4.52 3.74
CA TYR A 54 -6.91 5.39 2.80
C TYR A 54 -8.19 5.92 3.42
N GLY A 55 -8.65 7.05 2.93
CA GLY A 55 -9.87 7.71 3.38
C GLY A 55 -9.78 9.22 3.25
N LYS A 56 -10.89 9.90 3.55
CA LYS A 56 -11.00 11.37 3.51
C LYS A 56 -9.91 12.05 4.33
N SER A 57 -9.67 13.33 4.01
CA SER A 57 -8.85 14.19 4.86
C SER A 57 -9.49 14.30 6.25
N GLY A 58 -8.69 14.24 7.31
CA GLY A 58 -9.15 14.39 8.68
C GLY A 58 -9.90 13.21 9.33
N VAL A 59 -10.10 12.06 8.63
CA VAL A 59 -10.80 10.89 9.20
C VAL A 59 -9.99 10.11 10.25
N GLY A 60 -8.73 10.47 10.47
CA GLY A 60 -7.88 9.83 11.48
C GLY A 60 -6.98 8.71 10.96
N LYS A 61 -6.63 8.66 9.65
CA LYS A 61 -5.72 7.66 9.08
C LYS A 61 -4.41 7.55 9.85
N SER A 62 -3.69 8.66 9.96
CA SER A 62 -2.42 8.75 10.70
C SER A 62 -2.57 8.35 12.16
N SER A 63 -3.70 8.71 12.80
CA SER A 63 -3.98 8.33 14.20
C SER A 63 -4.17 6.82 14.36
N VAL A 64 -4.88 6.18 13.42
CA VAL A 64 -5.06 4.72 13.42
C VAL A 64 -3.71 4.02 13.25
N LEU A 65 -2.88 4.48 12.29
CA LEU A 65 -1.56 3.91 12.07
C LEU A 65 -0.63 4.11 13.27
N ASN A 66 -0.63 5.29 13.89
CA ASN A 66 0.12 5.55 15.12
C ASN A 66 -0.31 4.64 16.26
N SER A 67 -1.62 4.38 16.38
CA SER A 67 -2.15 3.44 17.39
C SER A 67 -1.67 2.01 17.16
N LEU A 68 -1.59 1.55 15.90
CA LEU A 68 -1.04 0.24 15.55
C LEU A 68 0.46 0.15 15.87
N LEU A 69 1.21 1.20 15.58
CA LEU A 69 2.64 1.30 15.89
C LEU A 69 2.91 1.46 17.38
N LYS A 70 1.92 1.95 18.16
CA LYS A 70 2.08 2.43 19.54
C LYS A 70 3.15 3.53 19.66
N LYS A 71 3.19 4.41 18.68
CA LYS A 71 4.15 5.52 18.54
C LYS A 71 3.53 6.63 17.72
N ASP A 72 3.84 7.88 18.01
CA ASP A 72 3.43 9.05 17.23
C ASP A 72 4.50 9.37 16.17
N ILE A 73 4.46 8.62 15.07
CA ILE A 73 5.41 8.78 13.95
C ILE A 73 4.78 9.59 12.81
N PHE A 74 3.57 9.22 12.43
CA PHE A 74 2.82 9.92 11.39
C PHE A 74 2.23 11.21 11.96
N LYS A 75 2.48 12.33 11.30
CA LYS A 75 1.98 13.64 11.75
C LYS A 75 0.46 13.68 11.69
N THR A 76 -0.16 13.90 12.83
CA THR A 76 -1.60 14.07 12.98
C THR A 76 -1.88 15.54 13.27
N ASP A 77 -2.19 16.34 12.26
CA ASP A 77 -2.63 17.71 12.49
C ASP A 77 -4.15 17.83 12.31
N ILE A 78 -4.78 18.52 13.25
CA ILE A 78 -6.22 18.78 13.29
C ILE A 78 -6.65 19.74 12.15
N ILE A 79 -5.69 20.42 11.53
CA ILE A 79 -5.93 21.36 10.43
C ILE A 79 -5.75 20.63 9.09
N ASN A 80 -6.81 20.55 8.32
CA ASN A 80 -6.98 19.88 7.05
C ASN A 80 -5.72 19.72 6.18
N GLY A 81 -5.38 18.48 5.83
CA GLY A 81 -4.52 18.17 4.71
C GLY A 81 -3.02 18.21 4.98
N THR A 82 -2.55 17.80 6.17
CA THR A 82 -1.14 17.84 6.54
C THR A 82 -0.27 16.77 5.90
N THR A 83 -0.82 15.60 5.62
CA THR A 83 -0.08 14.56 4.89
C THR A 83 -0.07 14.91 3.42
N ARG A 84 1.00 15.56 2.94
CA ARG A 84 1.19 15.93 1.53
C ARG A 84 1.92 14.87 0.73
N GLU A 85 2.59 13.95 1.41
CA GLU A 85 3.40 12.88 0.83
C GLU A 85 3.11 11.56 1.53
N ILE A 86 3.30 10.47 0.80
CA ILE A 86 3.19 9.12 1.35
C ILE A 86 4.33 8.94 2.35
N GLN A 87 3.98 8.55 3.57
CA GLN A 87 4.94 8.21 4.61
C GLN A 87 4.86 6.70 4.85
N ALA A 88 6.01 6.08 5.08
CA ALA A 88 6.11 4.63 5.29
C ALA A 88 6.89 4.35 6.59
N GLU A 89 6.40 3.42 7.40
CA GLU A 89 7.05 3.00 8.63
C GLU A 89 6.93 1.51 8.85
N GLU A 90 7.98 0.89 9.35
CA GLU A 90 7.98 -0.54 9.64
C GLU A 90 7.23 -0.84 10.94
N TRP A 91 6.21 -1.68 10.82
CA TRP A 91 5.48 -2.20 11.97
C TRP A 91 6.09 -3.51 12.44
N LYS A 92 6.67 -3.52 13.63
CA LYS A 92 7.22 -4.72 14.27
C LYS A 92 6.09 -5.63 14.75
N PHE A 93 5.59 -6.44 13.85
CA PHE A 93 4.56 -7.41 14.12
C PHE A 93 5.18 -8.74 14.58
N LYS A 94 4.63 -9.34 15.66
CA LYS A 94 5.13 -10.60 16.21
C LYS A 94 4.57 -11.81 15.46
N ASP A 95 4.62 -11.82 14.15
CA ASP A 95 4.25 -12.98 13.36
C ASP A 95 5.51 -13.66 12.83
N GLN A 96 5.61 -14.99 13.03
CA GLN A 96 6.74 -15.78 12.53
C GLN A 96 6.66 -16.07 11.02
N THR A 97 5.53 -15.79 10.39
CA THR A 97 5.29 -16.03 8.96
C THR A 97 5.77 -14.89 8.08
N LEU A 98 5.78 -13.66 8.62
CA LEU A 98 6.22 -12.44 7.95
C LEU A 98 7.57 -11.96 8.50
N ASN A 99 8.40 -11.42 7.63
CA ASN A 99 9.66 -10.80 8.02
C ASN A 99 9.46 -9.34 8.43
N SER A 100 8.59 -8.62 7.71
CA SER A 100 8.21 -7.26 8.09
C SER A 100 6.84 -6.89 7.53
N VAL A 101 6.18 -5.96 8.21
CA VAL A 101 4.96 -5.27 7.75
C VAL A 101 5.29 -3.78 7.69
N GLU A 102 5.03 -3.15 6.57
CA GLU A 102 5.21 -1.71 6.36
C GLU A 102 3.85 -1.04 6.32
N LEU A 103 3.65 -0.02 7.15
CA LEU A 103 2.44 0.80 7.16
C LEU A 103 2.68 2.04 6.29
N LEU A 104 1.75 2.33 5.38
CA LEU A 104 1.78 3.49 4.52
C LEU A 104 0.66 4.46 4.93
N ASP A 105 1.03 5.68 5.29
CA ASP A 105 0.08 6.78 5.46
C ASP A 105 -0.05 7.56 4.15
N SER A 106 -1.28 7.67 3.64
CA SER A 106 -1.56 8.38 2.40
C SER A 106 -2.18 9.76 2.67
N PRO A 107 -1.95 10.74 1.76
CA PRO A 107 -2.73 11.95 1.75
C PRO A 107 -4.22 11.63 1.74
N GLY A 108 -5.02 12.44 2.47
CA GLY A 108 -6.48 12.34 2.40
C GLY A 108 -6.98 12.80 1.03
N PHE A 109 -8.07 12.23 0.58
CA PHE A 109 -8.79 12.69 -0.60
C PHE A 109 -10.17 13.20 -0.17
N ASP A 110 -10.64 14.26 -0.84
CA ASP A 110 -12.00 14.74 -0.69
C ASP A 110 -12.78 14.30 -1.93
N PHE A 111 -13.94 13.68 -1.73
CA PHE A 111 -14.79 13.13 -2.80
C PHE A 111 -15.26 14.18 -3.83
N CYS A 112 -15.01 15.48 -3.57
CA CYS A 112 -15.29 16.56 -4.51
C CYS A 112 -14.22 16.72 -5.60
N ASP A 113 -13.04 16.19 -5.42
CA ASP A 113 -11.98 16.21 -6.42
C ASP A 113 -12.16 15.02 -7.35
N ILE A 114 -12.67 15.27 -8.54
CA ILE A 114 -12.98 14.30 -9.61
C ILE A 114 -11.74 13.52 -10.09
N LYS A 115 -10.56 13.85 -9.62
CA LYS A 115 -9.32 13.12 -9.87
C LYS A 115 -8.68 12.74 -8.54
N PHE A 116 -8.60 11.45 -8.26
CA PHE A 116 -7.67 10.95 -7.25
C PHE A 116 -6.30 11.59 -7.52
N PRO A 117 -5.69 12.27 -6.54
CA PRO A 117 -4.34 12.76 -6.74
C PRO A 117 -3.45 11.61 -7.19
N ASP A 118 -2.64 11.78 -8.21
CA ASP A 118 -1.76 10.73 -8.77
C ASP A 118 -0.94 10.02 -7.69
N LYS A 119 -0.62 10.74 -6.61
CA LYS A 119 0.07 10.21 -5.44
C LYS A 119 -0.75 9.17 -4.66
N VAL A 120 -2.06 9.36 -4.53
CA VAL A 120 -2.96 8.40 -3.85
C VAL A 120 -3.07 7.15 -4.69
N TYR A 121 -3.26 7.30 -6.01
CA TYR A 121 -3.31 6.18 -6.95
C TYR A 121 -2.01 5.37 -6.94
N SER A 122 -0.87 6.06 -6.95
CA SER A 122 0.44 5.43 -6.84
C SER A 122 0.60 4.63 -5.56
N SER A 123 0.12 5.14 -4.42
CA SER A 123 0.23 4.45 -3.14
C SER A 123 -0.69 3.23 -3.04
N ILE A 124 -1.90 3.30 -3.59
CA ILE A 124 -2.82 2.16 -3.71
C ILE A 124 -2.12 1.02 -4.46
N ASN A 125 -1.56 1.30 -5.61
CA ASN A 125 -0.85 0.31 -6.44
C ASN A 125 0.40 -0.29 -5.77
N HIS A 126 0.93 0.36 -4.74
CA HIS A 126 2.09 -0.12 -3.98
C HIS A 126 1.70 -0.84 -2.67
N SER A 127 0.41 -0.90 -2.33
CA SER A 127 -0.09 -1.59 -1.15
C SER A 127 -0.52 -3.02 -1.48
N ASP A 128 -0.26 -3.95 -0.57
CA ASP A 128 -0.70 -5.34 -0.67
C ASP A 128 -2.04 -5.53 0.06
N LEU A 129 -2.35 -4.65 1.03
CA LEU A 129 -3.62 -4.56 1.75
C LEU A 129 -3.99 -3.09 1.93
N ILE A 130 -5.28 -2.79 1.80
CA ILE A 130 -5.83 -1.45 2.00
C ILE A 130 -6.69 -1.43 3.26
N LEU A 131 -6.41 -0.49 4.15
CA LEU A 131 -7.28 -0.10 5.26
C LEU A 131 -8.06 1.14 4.84
N PHE A 132 -9.33 0.98 4.50
CA PHE A 132 -10.20 2.10 4.19
C PHE A 132 -10.80 2.65 5.48
N ILE A 133 -10.43 3.88 5.86
CA ILE A 133 -10.81 4.50 7.13
C ILE A 133 -11.90 5.54 6.86
N ILE A 134 -13.01 5.35 7.54
CA ILE A 134 -14.20 6.20 7.44
C ILE A 134 -14.56 6.78 8.80
N SER A 135 -15.20 7.94 8.80
CA SER A 135 -15.78 8.55 10.00
C SER A 135 -17.32 8.41 9.96
N GLY A 136 -17.87 7.55 10.82
CA GLY A 136 -19.31 7.32 10.87
C GLY A 136 -19.82 6.32 9.83
N ASP A 137 -21.08 6.47 9.40
CA ASP A 137 -21.69 5.59 8.42
C ASP A 137 -21.25 5.95 6.99
N LEU A 138 -21.07 4.91 6.17
CA LEU A 138 -20.77 5.08 4.74
C LEU A 138 -21.97 5.73 4.03
N ASN A 139 -21.73 6.84 3.38
CA ASN A 139 -22.72 7.42 2.46
C ASN A 139 -22.60 6.78 1.06
N ARG A 140 -23.60 7.02 0.20
CA ARG A 140 -23.64 6.42 -1.16
C ARG A 140 -22.41 6.78 -2.00
N ASN A 141 -21.85 7.96 -1.85
CA ASN A 141 -20.68 8.38 -2.62
C ASN A 141 -19.43 7.62 -2.16
N GLU A 142 -19.29 7.38 -0.86
CA GLU A 142 -18.19 6.60 -0.28
C GLU A 142 -18.27 5.11 -0.67
N LEU A 143 -19.49 4.57 -0.81
CA LEU A 143 -19.69 3.18 -1.28
C LEU A 143 -19.33 2.98 -2.75
N ASN A 144 -19.45 4.00 -3.58
CA ASN A 144 -19.09 3.91 -5.00
C ASN A 144 -17.59 3.99 -5.27
N GLU A 145 -16.79 4.28 -4.26
CA GLU A 145 -15.34 4.47 -4.36
C GLU A 145 -14.53 3.30 -3.77
N ILE A 146 -15.21 2.34 -3.14
CA ILE A 146 -14.63 1.09 -2.65
C ILE A 146 -14.77 0.01 -3.72
#